data_0ac9620d8182692bb7f04686aa6b9cd2
#
_entry.id   0ac9620d8182692bb7f04686aa6b9cd2
#
_cell.length_a   1.000
_cell.length_b   1.000
_cell.length_c   1.000
_cell.angle_alpha   90.00
_cell.angle_beta   90.00
_cell.angle_gamma   90.00
#
_symmetry.space_group_name_H-M   'P 1'
#
loop_
_entity.id
_entity.type
_entity.pdbx_description
1 polymer ?
#
loop_
_entity_poly.entity_id
_entity_poly.type
_entity_poly.pdbx_seq_one_letter_code
_entity_poly.pdbx_strand_id
1 'polypeptide(L)' 'AEAKYAKEKVNALAEIIWLPNLTYDQIKAFIAKLNEAPSQSSELLSEAKKLNDSQAPK' A
#
# COMPACT_ATOMS: atom_id res chain seq x y z
N ALA A 1 17.75 5.56 -11.13
CA ALA A 1 17.58 4.51 -10.14
C ALA A 1 16.17 4.52 -9.53
N GLU A 2 15.66 5.69 -9.21
CA GLU A 2 14.34 5.81 -8.60
C GLU A 2 13.22 5.46 -9.56
N ALA A 3 13.40 5.72 -10.84
CA ALA A 3 12.41 5.39 -11.85
C ALA A 3 12.13 3.90 -11.93
N LYS A 4 13.07 3.08 -11.47
CA LYS A 4 12.91 1.64 -11.48
C LYS A 4 11.70 1.18 -10.68
N TYR A 5 11.43 1.85 -9.58
CA TYR A 5 10.32 1.46 -8.70
C TYR A 5 9.11 2.40 -8.80
N ALA A 6 9.17 3.41 -9.66
CA ALA A 6 8.11 4.38 -9.76
C ALA A 6 6.77 3.75 -10.13
N LYS A 7 6.77 2.85 -11.10
CA LYS A 7 5.55 2.16 -11.53
C LYS A 7 4.98 1.29 -10.42
N GLU A 8 5.86 0.53 -9.75
CA GLU A 8 5.42 -0.35 -8.67
C GLU A 8 4.85 0.45 -7.51
N LYS A 9 5.50 1.55 -7.18
CA LYS A 9 5.02 2.45 -6.13
C LYS A 9 3.65 3.01 -6.47
N VAL A 10 3.47 3.50 -7.69
CA VAL A 10 2.19 4.08 -8.12
C VAL A 10 1.11 3.01 -8.13
N ASN A 11 1.40 1.83 -8.63
CA ASN A 11 0.43 0.74 -8.64
C ASN A 11 0.01 0.33 -7.23
N ALA A 12 0.99 0.18 -6.34
CA ALA A 12 0.70 -0.16 -4.96
C ALA A 12 -0.12 0.92 -4.28
N LEU A 13 0.24 2.17 -4.50
CA LEU A 13 -0.47 3.30 -3.93
C LEU A 13 -1.93 3.30 -4.38
N ALA A 14 -2.17 3.13 -5.67
CA ALA A 14 -3.52 3.11 -6.22
C ALA A 14 -4.35 1.97 -5.61
N GLU A 15 -3.78 0.79 -5.50
CA GLU A 15 -4.49 -0.36 -4.94
C GLU A 15 -4.80 -0.16 -3.46
N ILE A 16 -3.84 0.36 -2.71
CA ILE A 16 -4.05 0.60 -1.28
C ILE A 16 -5.17 1.61 -1.04
N ILE A 17 -5.21 2.67 -1.84
CA ILE A 17 -6.26 3.68 -1.73
C ILE A 17 -7.64 3.09 -2.00
N TRP A 18 -7.71 2.08 -2.88
CA TRP A 18 -8.98 1.46 -3.22
C TRP A 18 -9.43 0.37 -2.26
N LEU A 19 -8.61 -0.02 -1.30
CA LEU A 19 -9.00 -1.04 -0.32
C LEU A 19 -10.05 -0.46 0.62
N PRO A 20 -11.25 -1.06 0.69
CA PRO A 20 -12.38 -0.44 1.39
C PRO A 20 -12.37 -0.60 2.90
N ASN A 21 -11.59 -1.54 3.41
CA ASN A 21 -11.61 -1.86 4.85
C ASN A 21 -10.47 -1.23 5.64
N LEU A 22 -9.62 -0.45 4.99
CA LEU A 22 -8.53 0.24 5.67
C LEU A 22 -9.01 1.62 6.16
N THR A 23 -8.53 2.01 7.33
CA THR A 23 -8.80 3.35 7.83
C THR A 23 -7.92 4.37 7.12
N TYR A 24 -8.31 5.64 7.22
CA TYR A 24 -7.52 6.72 6.65
C TYR A 24 -6.10 6.73 7.20
N ASP A 25 -5.96 6.55 8.52
CA ASP A 25 -4.64 6.54 9.15
C ASP A 25 -3.77 5.38 8.64
N GLN A 26 -4.38 4.22 8.42
CA GLN A 26 -3.67 3.07 7.88
C GLN A 26 -3.19 3.34 6.45
N ILE A 27 -4.05 3.93 5.65
CA ILE A 27 -3.69 4.29 4.27
C ILE A 27 -2.53 5.28 4.27
N LYS A 28 -2.60 6.30 5.11
CA LYS A 28 -1.52 7.29 5.24
C LYS A 28 -0.21 6.64 5.64
N ALA A 29 -0.25 5.70 6.57
CA ALA A 29 0.95 5.00 7.02
C ALA A 29 1.59 4.22 5.88
N PHE A 30 0.78 3.52 5.08
CA PHE A 30 1.30 2.78 3.94
C PHE A 30 1.89 3.72 2.88
N ILE A 31 1.24 4.84 2.64
CA ILE A 31 1.75 5.84 1.69
C ILE A 31 3.12 6.34 2.14
N ALA A 32 3.26 6.65 3.42
CA ALA A 32 4.55 7.10 3.97
C ALA A 32 5.64 6.04 3.79
N LYS A 33 5.31 4.78 4.06
CA LYS A 33 6.24 3.67 3.88
C LYS A 33 6.65 3.52 2.42
N LEU A 34 5.70 3.66 1.50
CA LEU A 34 5.99 3.58 0.07
C LEU A 34 6.95 4.69 -0.36
N ASN A 35 6.78 5.89 0.19
CA ASN A 35 7.66 7.00 -0.13
C ASN A 35 9.07 6.80 0.42
N GLU A 36 9.18 6.17 1.58
CA GLU A 36 10.48 5.92 2.19
C GLU A 36 11.21 4.74 1.56
N ALA A 37 10.47 3.72 1.18
CA ALA A 37 11.06 2.47 0.66
C ALA A 37 10.29 1.97 -0.56
N PRO A 38 10.40 2.67 -1.70
CA PRO A 38 9.69 2.24 -2.90
C PRO A 38 10.07 0.85 -3.40
N SER A 39 11.27 0.39 -3.06
CA SER A 39 11.68 -0.96 -3.42
C SER A 39 10.87 -2.05 -2.70
N GLN A 40 10.16 -1.68 -1.65
CA GLN A 40 9.32 -2.60 -0.90
C GLN A 40 7.84 -2.48 -1.26
N SER A 41 7.54 -1.86 -2.39
CA SER A 41 6.15 -1.63 -2.81
C SER A 41 5.33 -2.91 -2.86
N SER A 42 5.88 -3.99 -3.41
CA SER A 42 5.18 -5.27 -3.47
C SER A 42 4.86 -5.82 -2.09
N GLU A 43 5.81 -5.75 -1.19
CA GLU A 43 5.62 -6.23 0.18
C GLU A 43 4.58 -5.40 0.92
N LEU A 44 4.67 -4.10 0.78
CA LEU A 44 3.72 -3.19 1.41
C LEU A 44 2.31 -3.40 0.89
N LEU A 45 2.18 -3.60 -0.42
CA LEU A 45 0.87 -3.89 -1.01
C LEU A 45 0.30 -5.20 -0.47
N SER A 46 1.13 -6.23 -0.35
CA SER A 46 0.71 -7.51 0.20
C SER A 46 0.24 -7.36 1.64
N GLU A 47 0.97 -6.61 2.46
CA GLU A 47 0.58 -6.34 3.83
C GLU A 47 -0.73 -5.58 3.91
N ALA A 48 -0.89 -4.58 3.05
CA ALA A 48 -2.12 -3.80 3.02
C ALA A 48 -3.32 -4.67 2.66
N LYS A 49 -3.17 -5.56 1.71
CA LYS A 49 -4.23 -6.49 1.33
C LYS A 49 -4.58 -7.45 2.46
N LYS A 50 -3.59 -7.96 3.16
CA LYS A 50 -3.82 -8.82 4.31
C LYS A 50 -4.58 -8.10 5.41
N LEU A 51 -4.19 -6.87 5.69
CA LEU A 51 -4.87 -6.06 6.70
C LEU A 51 -6.30 -5.77 6.28
N ASN A 52 -6.51 -5.45 5.01
CA ASN A 52 -7.84 -5.23 4.46
C ASN A 52 -8.72 -6.45 4.67
N ASP A 53 -8.22 -7.64 4.35
CA ASP A 53 -8.96 -8.88 4.53
C ASP A 53 -9.26 -9.15 6.00
N SER A 54 -8.31 -8.86 6.88
CA SER A 54 -8.47 -9.04 8.31
C SER A 54 -9.56 -8.13 8.88
N GLN A 55 -9.73 -6.97 8.29
CA GLN A 55 -10.72 -5.99 8.73
C GLN A 55 -12.03 -6.06 7.98
N ALA A 56 -12.12 -6.95 6.99
CA ALA A 56 -13.34 -7.09 6.20
C ALA A 56 -14.50 -7.58 7.05
N PRO A 57 -15.70 -7.03 6.87
CA PRO A 57 -16.88 -7.53 7.60
C PRO A 57 -17.23 -8.92 7.12
N LYS A 58 -17.69 -9.75 8.04
CA LYS A 58 -18.12 -11.10 7.72
C LYS A 58 -19.59 -11.16 7.39
#